data_5b2cef85a6cd981bfddfec42a1eb0ce3
#
_entry.id   5b2cef85a6cd981bfddfec42a1eb0ce3
#
_cell.length_a   1.000
_cell.length_b   1.000
_cell.length_c   1.000
_cell.angle_alpha   90.00
_cell.angle_beta   90.00
_cell.angle_gamma   90.00
#
_symmetry.space_group_name_H-M   'P 1'
#
loop_
_entity.id
_entity.type
_entity.pdbx_description
1 polymer ?
#
loop_
_entity_poly.entity_id
_entity_poly.type
_entity_poly.pdbx_seq_one_letter_code
_entity_poly.pdbx_strand_id
1 'polypeptide(L)'
;MSIFRRKKQTDAETESLKSFLDMIAPSIVKFETGYYICGNTFRCIWALREYPTSTDDLAILRHLGEKHGVTLHIYTRMVSPLEERKIVHNAEIRNRMNRGSSQDLQRSVEAESNLQDVANLIGSLHRNKEPLLHCTVYIEMIAGDMQELQILQTNVEVELMRSKLNVDKLKLRQQAGFCAVSPVGFNAFGTEYERVLPASSVANLFPFNYSGKTDRKGFYIGKDKYGSNIVVDFDQRDEDKTSANVLILGNSGQGKSYLMKLLLLNFLEAGKSVITLDVEHEQWELCQALGGCFADIIEGTYKINLLEPRCWDTDADPYDVDAPKAFRQSTRLAQHTSFLKDVFRTYKDFTTAQIDTIEIMLTRLYTEWGITEETDFSQMRPEDYPILSELYDFIEIEYENFDETKPQLYTRETLQQILLGLHSMCRGADSKFFNGHTNLTSTRFLVFGVKGLLSVAQNVSSTILLNLLSYMSDKLLTEGNTVAALDELYIWLSNPVAIEYIRNSLKRVRKKESALVLASQNLEDFDQPGVREMTKPLFSIPPHQFLVNAGSIDRRAYMDMLQLEDSEFDLIKFPQRGVCLYKCGNERYLLEVHAPPYKEALFGKAGGR
;
A
#
# COMPACT_ATOMS: atom_id res chain seq x y z
N MET A 1 -1.91 65.26 42.74
CA MET A 1 -2.03 63.78 42.62
C MET A 1 -2.77 63.28 41.35
N SER A 2 -3.48 64.14 40.60
CA SER A 2 -4.27 63.74 39.41
C SER A 2 -3.47 63.68 38.09
N ILE A 3 -2.44 64.49 37.94
CA ILE A 3 -1.61 64.57 36.71
C ILE A 3 -0.71 63.33 36.49
N PHE A 4 -0.21 62.74 37.56
CA PHE A 4 0.64 61.52 37.47
C PHE A 4 -0.19 60.28 37.15
N ARG A 5 -1.45 60.18 37.55
CA ARG A 5 -2.31 59.03 37.22
C ARG A 5 -2.77 59.04 35.74
N ARG A 6 -3.01 60.22 35.14
CA ARG A 6 -3.36 60.33 33.72
C ARG A 6 -2.17 59.97 32.80
N LYS A 7 -0.93 60.33 33.21
CA LYS A 7 0.26 60.00 32.42
C LYS A 7 0.58 58.51 32.44
N LYS A 8 0.35 57.80 33.56
CA LYS A 8 0.52 56.37 33.65
C LYS A 8 -0.51 55.57 32.84
N GLN A 9 -1.75 56.07 32.75
CA GLN A 9 -2.81 55.39 31.98
C GLN A 9 -2.62 55.58 30.48
N THR A 10 -2.17 56.74 30.02
CA THR A 10 -1.83 56.99 28.61
C THR A 10 -0.56 56.24 28.19
N ASP A 11 0.45 56.08 29.05
CA ASP A 11 1.65 55.34 28.74
C ASP A 11 1.37 53.82 28.65
N ALA A 12 0.51 53.26 29.51
CA ALA A 12 0.11 51.86 29.47
C ALA A 12 -0.79 51.52 28.26
N GLU A 13 -1.71 52.40 27.89
CA GLU A 13 -2.52 52.24 26.68
C GLU A 13 -1.68 52.40 25.41
N THR A 14 -0.70 53.30 25.40
CA THR A 14 0.24 53.49 24.31
C THR A 14 1.22 52.33 24.20
N GLU A 15 1.66 51.74 25.32
CA GLU A 15 2.48 50.52 25.33
C GLU A 15 1.70 49.30 24.82
N SER A 16 0.43 49.11 25.19
CA SER A 16 -0.39 48.02 24.67
C SER A 16 -0.69 48.17 23.17
N LEU A 17 -0.94 49.39 22.69
CA LEU A 17 -1.11 49.71 21.28
C LEU A 17 0.19 49.55 20.48
N LYS A 18 1.35 49.93 21.03
CA LYS A 18 2.65 49.68 20.42
C LYS A 18 2.92 48.20 20.30
N SER A 19 2.67 47.40 21.33
CA SER A 19 2.82 45.95 21.31
C SER A 19 1.98 45.30 20.22
N PHE A 20 0.74 45.73 19.99
CA PHE A 20 -0.10 45.21 18.91
C PHE A 20 0.41 45.61 17.53
N LEU A 21 0.81 46.89 17.35
CA LEU A 21 1.39 47.35 16.08
C LEU A 21 2.74 46.71 15.78
N ASP A 22 3.59 46.48 16.79
CA ASP A 22 4.86 45.77 16.62
C ASP A 22 4.67 44.28 16.24
N MET A 23 3.53 43.69 16.61
CA MET A 23 3.20 42.33 16.25
C MET A 23 2.72 42.18 14.80
N ILE A 24 2.05 43.21 14.24
CA ILE A 24 1.48 43.14 12.89
C ILE A 24 2.27 43.92 11.84
N ALA A 25 3.12 44.91 12.25
CA ALA A 25 3.91 45.70 11.33
C ALA A 25 5.42 45.36 11.46
N PRO A 26 6.13 45.23 10.35
CA PRO A 26 7.57 45.02 10.40
C PRO A 26 8.29 46.23 10.98
N SER A 27 9.30 46.00 11.82
CA SER A 27 10.09 47.05 12.46
C SER A 27 10.86 47.91 11.45
N ILE A 28 11.27 47.35 10.32
CA ILE A 28 12.01 48.01 9.25
C ILE A 28 11.49 47.51 7.89
N VAL A 29 11.26 48.46 6.97
CA VAL A 29 11.08 48.16 5.54
C VAL A 29 12.04 49.06 4.76
N LYS A 30 13.00 48.45 4.05
CA LYS A 30 14.00 49.15 3.24
C LYS A 30 14.08 48.54 1.86
N PHE A 31 13.89 49.35 0.83
CA PHE A 31 13.96 48.91 -0.58
C PHE A 31 15.32 49.21 -1.18
N GLU A 32 15.89 48.17 -1.83
CA GLU A 32 17.15 48.21 -2.57
C GLU A 32 16.88 47.92 -4.06
N THR A 33 17.92 47.96 -4.89
CA THR A 33 17.77 47.82 -6.34
C THR A 33 17.11 46.50 -6.78
N GLY A 34 17.43 45.38 -6.16
CA GLY A 34 16.97 44.03 -6.55
C GLY A 34 16.33 43.23 -5.42
N TYR A 35 16.22 43.81 -4.23
CA TYR A 35 15.64 43.16 -3.05
C TYR A 35 15.10 44.19 -2.08
N TYR A 36 14.42 43.78 -1.04
CA TYR A 36 14.03 44.63 0.08
C TYR A 36 14.24 43.89 1.41
N ILE A 37 14.37 44.67 2.47
CA ILE A 37 14.47 44.15 3.84
C ILE A 37 13.13 44.40 4.53
N CYS A 38 12.59 43.38 5.15
CA CYS A 38 11.33 43.48 5.90
C CYS A 38 11.53 42.79 7.26
N GLY A 39 11.56 43.59 8.35
CA GLY A 39 11.96 43.12 9.66
C GLY A 39 13.40 42.55 9.63
N ASN A 40 13.53 41.27 9.98
CA ASN A 40 14.80 40.54 10.00
C ASN A 40 15.01 39.65 8.74
N THR A 41 14.20 39.83 7.70
CA THR A 41 14.26 38.99 6.49
C THR A 41 14.65 39.78 5.26
N PHE A 42 15.44 39.15 4.41
CA PHE A 42 15.79 39.64 3.06
C PHE A 42 14.81 39.02 2.06
N ARG A 43 14.20 39.87 1.23
CA ARG A 43 13.15 39.44 0.31
C ARG A 43 13.36 40.02 -1.08
N CYS A 44 12.93 39.31 -2.10
CA CYS A 44 12.82 39.86 -3.46
C CYS A 44 11.59 39.33 -4.17
N ILE A 45 11.10 40.11 -5.12
CA ILE A 45 9.91 39.77 -5.90
C ILE A 45 10.27 39.82 -7.37
N TRP A 46 9.89 38.75 -8.08
CA TRP A 46 10.00 38.64 -9.53
C TRP A 46 8.60 38.53 -10.12
N ALA A 47 8.39 39.08 -11.32
CA ALA A 47 7.14 38.95 -12.06
C ALA A 47 7.32 37.98 -13.23
N LEU A 48 6.42 37.03 -13.40
CA LEU A 48 6.41 36.14 -14.53
C LEU A 48 6.04 36.92 -15.81
N ARG A 49 6.86 36.80 -16.84
CA ARG A 49 6.71 37.58 -18.07
C ARG A 49 6.31 36.74 -19.27
N GLU A 50 6.92 35.58 -19.43
CA GLU A 50 6.68 34.69 -20.57
C GLU A 50 6.37 33.28 -20.07
N TYR A 51 5.45 32.63 -20.75
CA TYR A 51 4.99 31.27 -20.50
C TYR A 51 5.38 30.38 -21.68
N PRO A 52 5.61 29.08 -21.50
CA PRO A 52 5.85 28.16 -22.59
C PRO A 52 4.63 28.08 -23.52
N THR A 53 4.86 27.89 -24.80
CA THR A 53 3.79 27.71 -25.80
C THR A 53 3.04 26.38 -25.64
N SER A 54 3.73 25.36 -25.13
CA SER A 54 3.16 24.06 -24.78
C SER A 54 3.95 23.45 -23.63
N THR A 55 3.29 22.65 -22.80
CA THR A 55 3.92 21.89 -21.74
C THR A 55 3.20 20.56 -21.57
N ASP A 56 3.98 19.49 -21.37
CA ASP A 56 3.48 18.17 -20.98
C ASP A 56 3.38 18.04 -19.45
N ASP A 57 3.95 19.02 -18.70
CA ASP A 57 3.93 19.03 -17.26
C ASP A 57 2.61 19.59 -16.74
N LEU A 58 2.00 18.88 -15.78
CA LEU A 58 0.90 19.37 -14.97
C LEU A 58 1.45 20.13 -13.76
N ALA A 59 0.71 21.17 -13.32
CA ALA A 59 1.08 22.00 -12.17
C ALA A 59 2.50 22.61 -12.33
N ILE A 60 2.71 23.35 -13.41
CA ILE A 60 4.02 23.88 -13.86
C ILE A 60 4.77 24.71 -12.79
N LEU A 61 4.06 25.34 -11.85
CA LEU A 61 4.64 26.12 -10.73
C LEU A 61 4.86 25.27 -9.46
N ARG A 62 4.57 23.98 -9.47
CA ARG A 62 4.62 23.12 -8.30
C ARG A 62 5.98 23.15 -7.60
N HIS A 63 7.07 22.92 -8.34
CA HIS A 63 8.41 22.90 -7.75
C HIS A 63 8.85 24.24 -7.14
N LEU A 64 8.26 25.33 -7.60
CA LEU A 64 8.44 26.65 -6.98
C LEU A 64 7.61 26.76 -5.71
N GLY A 65 6.34 26.35 -5.73
CA GLY A 65 5.45 26.40 -4.58
C GLY A 65 5.86 25.49 -3.41
N GLU A 66 6.59 24.40 -3.68
CA GLU A 66 7.12 23.48 -2.66
C GLU A 66 8.42 23.95 -2.01
N LYS A 67 9.13 24.95 -2.61
CA LYS A 67 10.39 25.44 -2.06
C LYS A 67 10.19 26.27 -0.81
N HIS A 68 10.94 25.94 0.24
CA HIS A 68 10.98 26.75 1.44
C HIS A 68 11.46 28.17 1.10
N GLY A 69 10.79 29.18 1.64
CA GLY A 69 11.09 30.58 1.38
C GLY A 69 10.56 31.14 0.06
N VAL A 70 9.78 30.38 -0.71
CA VAL A 70 9.11 30.85 -1.94
C VAL A 70 7.61 30.97 -1.70
N THR A 71 7.03 32.13 -2.07
CA THR A 71 5.59 32.37 -2.05
C THR A 71 5.15 32.78 -3.45
N LEU A 72 4.07 32.16 -3.95
CA LEU A 72 3.48 32.47 -5.24
C LEU A 72 2.21 33.30 -5.06
N HIS A 73 2.12 34.40 -5.79
CA HIS A 73 0.96 35.29 -5.83
C HIS A 73 0.37 35.28 -7.22
N ILE A 74 -0.83 34.72 -7.37
CA ILE A 74 -1.49 34.56 -8.67
C ILE A 74 -2.75 35.43 -8.70
N TYR A 75 -2.79 36.39 -9.62
CA TYR A 75 -3.94 37.21 -9.90
C TYR A 75 -4.63 36.73 -11.17
N THR A 76 -5.94 36.55 -11.10
CA THR A 76 -6.76 36.16 -12.24
C THR A 76 -7.98 37.06 -12.34
N ARG A 77 -8.33 37.48 -13.58
CA ARG A 77 -9.60 38.12 -13.87
C ARG A 77 -10.18 37.63 -15.19
N MET A 78 -11.46 37.53 -15.31
CA MET A 78 -12.12 37.09 -16.55
C MET A 78 -11.95 38.15 -17.64
N VAL A 79 -11.72 37.66 -18.87
CA VAL A 79 -11.77 38.48 -20.08
C VAL A 79 -13.23 38.65 -20.49
N SER A 80 -13.66 39.92 -20.74
CA SER A 80 -15.02 40.15 -21.20
C SER A 80 -15.22 39.66 -22.64
N PRO A 81 -16.44 39.25 -23.05
CA PRO A 81 -16.71 38.76 -24.41
C PRO A 81 -16.35 39.76 -25.52
N LEU A 82 -16.43 41.08 -25.23
CA LEU A 82 -16.02 42.12 -26.16
C LEU A 82 -14.49 42.23 -26.27
N GLU A 83 -13.82 42.08 -25.14
CA GLU A 83 -12.35 42.09 -25.07
C GLU A 83 -11.76 40.83 -25.75
N GLU A 84 -12.36 39.66 -25.51
CA GLU A 84 -11.99 38.40 -26.16
C GLU A 84 -12.01 38.51 -27.68
N ARG A 85 -13.11 39.04 -28.25
CA ARG A 85 -13.21 39.24 -29.71
C ARG A 85 -12.11 40.16 -30.24
N LYS A 86 -11.77 41.24 -29.50
CA LYS A 86 -10.68 42.18 -29.89
C LYS A 86 -9.32 41.48 -29.83
N ILE A 87 -9.04 40.70 -28.79
CA ILE A 87 -7.77 39.97 -28.61
C ILE A 87 -7.58 39.01 -29.76
N VAL A 88 -8.59 38.16 -30.04
CA VAL A 88 -8.55 37.17 -31.14
C VAL A 88 -8.35 37.86 -32.49
N HIS A 89 -9.13 38.91 -32.75
CA HIS A 89 -9.02 39.65 -34.01
C HIS A 89 -7.66 40.34 -34.19
N ASN A 90 -7.13 40.94 -33.14
CA ASN A 90 -5.80 41.58 -33.21
C ASN A 90 -4.69 40.56 -33.37
N ALA A 91 -4.77 39.38 -32.77
CA ALA A 91 -3.84 38.29 -32.94
C ALA A 91 -3.84 37.77 -34.39
N GLU A 92 -5.03 37.63 -34.98
CA GLU A 92 -5.19 37.22 -36.38
C GLU A 92 -4.56 38.25 -37.37
N ILE A 93 -4.87 39.55 -37.17
CA ILE A 93 -4.30 40.62 -38.01
C ILE A 93 -2.77 40.66 -37.90
N ARG A 94 -2.22 40.63 -36.67
CA ARG A 94 -0.77 40.68 -36.45
C ARG A 94 -0.06 39.49 -37.09
N ASN A 95 -0.59 38.29 -36.99
CA ASN A 95 -0.01 37.11 -37.60
C ASN A 95 -0.10 37.14 -39.12
N ARG A 96 -1.18 37.66 -39.72
CA ARG A 96 -1.30 37.88 -41.17
C ARG A 96 -0.29 38.92 -41.69
N MET A 97 -0.07 40.01 -40.94
CA MET A 97 0.93 41.03 -41.29
C MET A 97 2.36 40.48 -41.25
N ASN A 98 2.68 39.69 -40.23
CA ASN A 98 3.99 39.06 -40.09
C ASN A 98 4.28 38.06 -41.20
N ARG A 99 3.28 37.34 -41.72
CA ARG A 99 3.41 36.41 -42.85
C ARG A 99 3.72 37.13 -44.17
N GLY A 100 3.23 38.35 -44.34
CA GLY A 100 3.40 39.13 -45.58
C GLY A 100 4.65 39.99 -45.67
N SER A 101 5.37 40.20 -44.55
CA SER A 101 6.44 41.20 -44.47
C SER A 101 7.86 40.66 -44.28
N SER A 102 8.06 39.37 -44.03
CA SER A 102 9.38 38.83 -43.72
C SER A 102 10.05 38.14 -44.95
N GLN A 103 11.23 38.64 -45.32
CA GLN A 103 12.15 37.96 -46.25
C GLN A 103 12.94 36.82 -45.59
N ASP A 104 12.70 36.57 -44.29
CA ASP A 104 13.38 35.59 -43.48
C ASP A 104 12.51 34.34 -43.36
N LEU A 105 13.01 33.22 -43.91
CA LEU A 105 12.30 31.96 -43.97
C LEU A 105 11.91 31.45 -42.57
N GLN A 106 12.76 31.66 -41.55
CA GLN A 106 12.54 31.22 -40.18
C GLN A 106 11.36 31.96 -39.54
N ARG A 107 11.28 33.28 -39.73
CA ARG A 107 10.15 34.09 -39.26
C ARG A 107 8.83 33.77 -39.97
N SER A 108 8.91 33.36 -41.24
CA SER A 108 7.72 32.94 -41.99
C SER A 108 7.17 31.62 -41.49
N VAL A 109 8.04 30.65 -41.19
CA VAL A 109 7.63 29.34 -40.59
C VAL A 109 7.07 29.53 -39.19
N GLU A 110 7.69 30.35 -38.34
CA GLU A 110 7.19 30.68 -37.03
C GLU A 110 5.81 31.37 -37.07
N ALA A 111 5.61 32.29 -38.03
CA ALA A 111 4.30 32.95 -38.19
C ALA A 111 3.21 31.99 -38.68
N GLU A 112 3.56 31.00 -39.49
CA GLU A 112 2.62 29.97 -39.96
C GLU A 112 2.25 29.00 -38.84
N SER A 113 3.21 28.57 -38.04
CA SER A 113 2.97 27.77 -36.84
C SER A 113 2.07 28.51 -35.84
N ASN A 114 2.37 29.78 -35.57
CA ASN A 114 1.57 30.62 -34.67
C ASN A 114 0.11 30.83 -35.16
N LEU A 115 -0.10 30.90 -36.49
CA LEU A 115 -1.45 30.98 -37.07
C LEU A 115 -2.24 29.68 -36.85
N GLN A 116 -1.57 28.54 -37.00
CA GLN A 116 -2.16 27.23 -36.75
C GLN A 116 -2.56 27.09 -35.25
N ASP A 117 -1.68 27.52 -34.35
CA ASP A 117 -1.92 27.50 -32.91
C ASP A 117 -3.08 28.42 -32.51
N VAL A 118 -3.17 29.62 -33.10
CA VAL A 118 -4.32 30.52 -32.89
C VAL A 118 -5.61 29.91 -33.45
N ALA A 119 -5.58 29.25 -34.60
CA ALA A 119 -6.75 28.58 -35.15
C ALA A 119 -7.20 27.39 -34.29
N ASN A 120 -6.26 26.61 -33.78
CA ASN A 120 -6.51 25.52 -32.84
C ASN A 120 -7.10 26.03 -31.53
N LEU A 121 -6.55 27.13 -30.98
CA LEU A 121 -7.06 27.78 -29.78
C LEU A 121 -8.50 28.26 -29.97
N ILE A 122 -8.79 28.99 -31.07
CA ILE A 122 -10.14 29.46 -31.39
C ILE A 122 -11.09 28.26 -31.52
N GLY A 123 -10.64 27.18 -32.18
CA GLY A 123 -11.42 25.96 -32.30
C GLY A 123 -11.72 25.29 -30.96
N SER A 124 -10.79 25.29 -30.01
CA SER A 124 -10.98 24.74 -28.66
C SER A 124 -11.87 25.62 -27.81
N LEU A 125 -11.70 26.94 -27.85
CA LEU A 125 -12.54 27.91 -27.15
C LEU A 125 -14.03 27.79 -27.58
N HIS A 126 -14.27 27.64 -28.89
CA HIS A 126 -15.64 27.48 -29.40
C HIS A 126 -16.25 26.12 -29.10
N ARG A 127 -15.49 25.05 -29.21
CA ARG A 127 -15.98 23.68 -28.93
C ARG A 127 -16.22 23.43 -27.46
N ASN A 128 -15.29 23.85 -26.60
CA ASN A 128 -15.33 23.55 -25.17
C ASN A 128 -16.00 24.65 -24.36
N LYS A 129 -16.36 25.81 -24.97
CA LYS A 129 -16.85 27.02 -24.30
C LYS A 129 -15.93 27.48 -23.17
N GLU A 130 -14.62 27.30 -23.35
CA GLU A 130 -13.61 27.62 -22.38
C GLU A 130 -13.38 29.14 -22.29
N PRO A 131 -13.45 29.77 -21.11
CA PRO A 131 -13.22 31.21 -20.98
C PRO A 131 -11.72 31.55 -21.04
N LEU A 132 -11.42 32.74 -21.53
CA LEU A 132 -10.09 33.36 -21.42
C LEU A 132 -9.99 34.14 -20.10
N LEU A 133 -8.81 34.06 -19.49
CA LEU A 133 -8.47 34.74 -18.25
C LEU A 133 -7.22 35.60 -18.46
N HIS A 134 -7.24 36.81 -17.89
CA HIS A 134 -6.01 37.54 -17.62
C HIS A 134 -5.35 36.91 -16.39
N CYS A 135 -4.08 36.56 -16.50
CA CYS A 135 -3.31 35.97 -15.43
C CYS A 135 -2.01 36.72 -15.20
N THR A 136 -1.67 36.98 -13.94
CA THR A 136 -0.38 37.53 -13.51
C THR A 136 0.16 36.67 -12.37
N VAL A 137 1.44 36.34 -12.39
CA VAL A 137 2.11 35.57 -11.33
C VAL A 137 3.31 36.35 -10.82
N TYR A 138 3.38 36.54 -9.50
CA TYR A 138 4.56 37.05 -8.80
C TYR A 138 5.15 35.96 -7.94
N ILE A 139 6.49 35.93 -7.89
CA ILE A 139 7.27 34.99 -7.09
C ILE A 139 8.00 35.82 -6.04
N GLU A 140 7.58 35.70 -4.78
CA GLU A 140 8.27 36.30 -3.62
C GLU A 140 9.23 35.28 -3.03
N MET A 141 10.46 35.67 -2.80
CA MET A 141 11.50 34.86 -2.16
C MET A 141 11.89 35.51 -0.83
N ILE A 142 11.97 34.71 0.23
CA ILE A 142 12.20 35.15 1.61
C ILE A 142 13.34 34.33 2.21
N ALA A 143 14.35 35.00 2.75
CA ALA A 143 15.50 34.37 3.39
C ALA A 143 15.92 35.09 4.68
N GLY A 144 16.66 34.42 5.55
CA GLY A 144 17.17 35.00 6.80
C GLY A 144 18.34 35.94 6.59
N ASP A 145 19.16 35.69 5.56
CA ASP A 145 20.30 36.52 5.19
C ASP A 145 20.45 36.70 3.67
N MET A 146 21.40 37.54 3.27
CA MET A 146 21.61 37.87 1.85
C MET A 146 22.25 36.70 1.06
N GLN A 147 23.03 35.85 1.69
CA GLN A 147 23.65 34.70 1.02
C GLN A 147 22.59 33.64 0.73
N GLU A 148 21.73 33.33 1.70
CA GLU A 148 20.58 32.44 1.51
C GLU A 148 19.65 32.96 0.42
N LEU A 149 19.38 34.28 0.37
CA LEU A 149 18.55 34.85 -0.68
C LEU A 149 19.16 34.65 -2.07
N GLN A 150 20.47 34.83 -2.24
CA GLN A 150 21.17 34.59 -3.50
C GLN A 150 21.13 33.11 -3.93
N ILE A 151 21.30 32.19 -2.98
CA ILE A 151 21.17 30.74 -3.25
C ILE A 151 19.74 30.42 -3.69
N LEU A 152 18.75 30.97 -2.99
CA LEU A 152 17.33 30.76 -3.31
C LEU A 152 16.98 31.32 -4.69
N GLN A 153 17.48 32.51 -5.05
CA GLN A 153 17.31 33.09 -6.39
C GLN A 153 17.88 32.19 -7.47
N THR A 154 19.11 31.66 -7.26
CA THR A 154 19.74 30.74 -8.23
C THR A 154 18.92 29.46 -8.40
N ASN A 155 18.44 28.88 -7.31
CA ASN A 155 17.59 27.68 -7.35
C ASN A 155 16.26 27.93 -8.07
N VAL A 156 15.64 29.08 -7.86
CA VAL A 156 14.42 29.49 -8.56
C VAL A 156 14.68 29.70 -10.05
N GLU A 157 15.80 30.33 -10.42
CA GLU A 157 16.20 30.47 -11.84
C GLU A 157 16.35 29.13 -12.56
N VAL A 158 16.98 28.16 -11.91
CA VAL A 158 17.11 26.80 -12.47
C VAL A 158 15.75 26.15 -12.74
N GLU A 159 14.82 26.28 -11.81
CA GLU A 159 13.47 25.73 -12.00
C GLU A 159 12.68 26.48 -13.09
N LEU A 160 12.80 27.81 -13.16
CA LEU A 160 12.18 28.59 -14.22
C LEU A 160 12.72 28.21 -15.59
N MET A 161 14.04 27.98 -15.73
CA MET A 161 14.65 27.52 -16.97
C MET A 161 14.13 26.14 -17.37
N ARG A 162 14.00 25.19 -16.41
CA ARG A 162 13.42 23.87 -16.66
C ARG A 162 12.01 23.94 -17.20
N SER A 163 11.19 24.81 -16.60
CA SER A 163 9.80 25.01 -16.99
C SER A 163 9.63 25.96 -18.18
N LYS A 164 10.72 26.46 -18.79
CA LYS A 164 10.72 27.43 -19.89
C LYS A 164 9.92 28.70 -19.56
N LEU A 165 10.01 29.14 -18.31
CA LEU A 165 9.37 30.35 -17.79
C LEU A 165 10.39 31.49 -17.71
N ASN A 166 10.04 32.68 -18.18
CA ASN A 166 10.87 33.87 -18.06
C ASN A 166 10.30 34.89 -17.10
N VAL A 167 11.16 35.52 -16.31
CA VAL A 167 10.78 36.49 -15.29
C VAL A 167 11.43 37.85 -15.49
N ASP A 168 10.75 38.88 -15.05
CA ASP A 168 11.31 40.19 -14.77
C ASP A 168 11.70 40.28 -13.29
N LYS A 169 12.98 40.55 -13.00
CA LYS A 169 13.52 40.64 -11.64
C LYS A 169 13.13 41.91 -10.90
N LEU A 170 12.27 42.76 -11.47
CA LEU A 170 11.75 44.00 -10.91
C LEU A 170 12.83 44.91 -10.31
N LYS A 171 13.98 45.06 -11.01
CA LYS A 171 15.06 45.97 -10.59
C LYS A 171 14.55 47.38 -10.45
N LEU A 172 14.86 48.05 -9.34
CA LEU A 172 14.38 49.39 -8.95
C LEU A 172 12.85 49.50 -8.73
N ARG A 173 12.13 48.38 -8.76
CA ARG A 173 10.67 48.33 -8.65
C ARG A 173 10.18 47.41 -7.51
N GLN A 174 11.08 47.05 -6.58
CA GLN A 174 10.76 46.18 -5.47
C GLN A 174 9.68 46.72 -4.55
N GLN A 175 9.56 48.07 -4.41
CA GLN A 175 8.47 48.71 -3.65
C GLN A 175 7.11 48.47 -4.30
N ALA A 176 6.99 48.58 -5.62
CA ALA A 176 5.76 48.26 -6.33
C ALA A 176 5.44 46.77 -6.23
N GLY A 177 6.49 45.90 -6.31
CA GLY A 177 6.38 44.45 -6.07
C GLY A 177 5.83 44.14 -4.68
N PHE A 178 6.36 44.78 -3.63
CA PHE A 178 5.86 44.63 -2.26
C PHE A 178 4.36 44.95 -2.15
N CYS A 179 3.90 46.05 -2.78
CA CYS A 179 2.48 46.36 -2.82
C CYS A 179 1.66 45.30 -3.58
N ALA A 180 2.21 44.73 -4.66
CA ALA A 180 1.52 43.73 -5.46
C ALA A 180 1.40 42.38 -4.75
N VAL A 181 2.34 41.98 -3.88
CA VAL A 181 2.27 40.73 -3.10
C VAL A 181 1.59 40.89 -1.75
N SER A 182 1.20 42.10 -1.40
CA SER A 182 0.46 42.37 -0.16
C SER A 182 -0.91 41.67 -0.18
N PRO A 183 -1.36 41.08 0.94
CA PRO A 183 -2.61 40.30 1.00
C PRO A 183 -3.90 41.12 0.84
N VAL A 184 -3.79 42.39 0.48
CA VAL A 184 -4.94 43.28 0.24
C VAL A 184 -5.54 43.12 -1.18
N GLY A 185 -4.97 42.26 -2.02
CA GLY A 185 -5.52 42.00 -3.37
C GLY A 185 -5.31 43.12 -4.38
N PHE A 186 -4.35 44.03 -4.16
CA PHE A 186 -4.05 45.15 -5.03
C PHE A 186 -2.81 44.86 -5.91
N ASN A 187 -3.03 44.73 -7.21
CA ASN A 187 -1.93 44.61 -8.16
C ASN A 187 -1.36 45.98 -8.56
N ALA A 188 -0.23 46.38 -7.95
CA ALA A 188 0.40 47.67 -8.19
C ALA A 188 0.89 47.90 -9.63
N PHE A 189 1.08 46.84 -10.41
CA PHE A 189 1.51 46.89 -11.81
C PHE A 189 0.35 46.94 -12.80
N GLY A 190 -0.89 46.83 -12.31
CA GLY A 190 -2.07 46.82 -13.18
C GLY A 190 -2.02 45.70 -14.22
N THR A 191 -2.07 46.08 -15.51
CA THR A 191 -2.10 45.14 -16.62
C THR A 191 -0.71 44.83 -17.22
N GLU A 192 0.36 45.35 -16.68
CA GLU A 192 1.72 45.31 -17.28
C GLU A 192 2.22 43.85 -17.45
N TYR A 193 2.00 43.01 -16.43
CA TYR A 193 2.43 41.60 -16.43
C TYR A 193 1.28 40.63 -16.72
N GLU A 194 0.09 41.14 -17.06
CA GLU A 194 -1.04 40.31 -17.43
C GLU A 194 -0.76 39.55 -18.76
N ARG A 195 -1.08 38.27 -18.77
CA ARG A 195 -1.13 37.45 -19.98
C ARG A 195 -2.51 36.83 -20.10
N VAL A 196 -3.00 36.80 -21.32
CA VAL A 196 -4.30 36.17 -21.62
C VAL A 196 -4.06 34.71 -21.91
N LEU A 197 -4.63 33.85 -21.08
CA LEU A 197 -4.47 32.41 -21.14
C LEU A 197 -5.86 31.73 -21.09
N PRO A 198 -6.03 30.55 -21.74
CA PRO A 198 -7.20 29.70 -21.52
C PRO A 198 -7.33 29.30 -20.06
N ALA A 199 -8.55 29.06 -19.58
CA ALA A 199 -8.78 28.66 -18.20
C ALA A 199 -8.06 27.37 -17.82
N SER A 200 -7.94 26.40 -18.72
CA SER A 200 -7.17 25.17 -18.53
C SER A 200 -5.68 25.44 -18.30
N SER A 201 -5.11 26.37 -19.06
CA SER A 201 -3.71 26.80 -18.89
C SER A 201 -3.49 27.52 -17.54
N VAL A 202 -4.44 28.35 -17.12
CA VAL A 202 -4.38 28.99 -15.80
C VAL A 202 -4.53 27.96 -14.68
N ALA A 203 -5.40 26.99 -14.83
CA ALA A 203 -5.53 25.87 -13.89
C ALA A 203 -4.23 25.08 -13.75
N ASN A 204 -3.47 24.92 -14.85
CA ASN A 204 -2.16 24.28 -14.84
C ASN A 204 -1.04 25.08 -14.14
N LEU A 205 -1.28 26.37 -13.84
CA LEU A 205 -0.38 27.17 -12.99
C LEU A 205 -0.62 26.93 -11.49
N PHE A 206 -1.70 26.23 -11.11
CA PHE A 206 -2.00 25.93 -9.72
C PHE A 206 -0.86 25.10 -9.09
N PRO A 207 -0.19 25.61 -8.05
CA PRO A 207 1.05 25.00 -7.57
C PRO A 207 0.83 23.77 -6.69
N PHE A 208 -0.41 23.53 -6.26
CA PHE A 208 -0.72 22.43 -5.38
C PHE A 208 -1.28 21.26 -6.19
N ASN A 209 -0.49 20.21 -6.31
CA ASN A 209 -0.94 18.97 -6.91
C ASN A 209 -1.08 17.93 -5.80
N TYR A 210 -2.27 17.89 -5.19
CA TYR A 210 -2.63 16.88 -4.21
C TYR A 210 -3.24 15.69 -4.94
N SER A 211 -2.51 14.62 -5.03
CA SER A 211 -2.98 13.33 -5.54
C SER A 211 -2.94 12.25 -4.48
N GLY A 212 -2.61 12.62 -3.24
CA GLY A 212 -2.51 11.72 -2.11
C GLY A 212 -3.85 11.10 -1.73
N LYS A 213 -3.77 10.10 -0.86
CA LYS A 213 -4.92 9.43 -0.26
C LYS A 213 -4.87 9.64 1.25
N THR A 214 -5.99 10.05 1.82
CA THR A 214 -6.09 10.24 3.28
C THR A 214 -7.41 9.66 3.77
N ASP A 215 -7.39 8.40 4.14
CA ASP A 215 -8.53 7.74 4.76
C ASP A 215 -8.62 8.15 6.23
N ARG A 216 -9.85 8.32 6.75
CA ARG A 216 -10.09 8.89 8.08
C ARG A 216 -9.48 8.08 9.24
N LYS A 217 -9.45 6.76 9.12
CA LYS A 217 -8.88 5.83 10.11
C LYS A 217 -7.62 5.13 9.59
N GLY A 218 -7.02 5.71 8.53
CA GLY A 218 -5.91 5.08 7.84
C GLY A 218 -4.58 5.20 8.57
N PHE A 219 -3.63 4.37 8.14
CA PHE A 219 -2.24 4.41 8.54
C PHE A 219 -1.38 4.94 7.41
N TYR A 220 -0.38 5.73 7.78
CA TYR A 220 0.59 6.25 6.84
C TYR A 220 1.48 5.13 6.30
N ILE A 221 1.60 5.04 4.97
CA ILE A 221 2.41 4.03 4.29
C ILE A 221 3.51 4.65 3.41
N GLY A 222 3.49 5.94 3.18
CA GLY A 222 4.48 6.61 2.35
C GLY A 222 3.96 7.87 1.68
N LYS A 223 4.65 8.26 0.61
CA LYS A 223 4.31 9.43 -0.21
C LYS A 223 4.12 9.03 -1.66
N ASP A 224 3.28 9.77 -2.36
CA ASP A 224 3.18 9.63 -3.80
C ASP A 224 4.32 10.35 -4.54
N LYS A 225 4.36 10.23 -5.88
CA LYS A 225 5.36 10.91 -6.72
C LYS A 225 5.36 12.44 -6.60
N TYR A 226 4.32 13.01 -5.99
CA TYR A 226 4.17 14.44 -5.79
C TYR A 226 4.48 14.88 -4.35
N GLY A 227 4.93 13.96 -3.50
CA GLY A 227 5.23 14.22 -2.10
C GLY A 227 4.00 14.23 -1.19
N SER A 228 2.79 13.96 -1.72
CA SER A 228 1.57 13.89 -0.92
C SER A 228 1.54 12.61 -0.10
N ASN A 229 1.04 12.69 1.13
CA ASN A 229 0.96 11.54 2.00
C ASN A 229 -0.07 10.53 1.49
N ILE A 230 0.27 9.25 1.62
CA ILE A 230 -0.65 8.14 1.40
C ILE A 230 -0.95 7.50 2.75
N VAL A 231 -2.20 7.68 3.17
CA VAL A 231 -2.76 7.18 4.43
C VAL A 231 -3.94 6.29 4.10
N VAL A 232 -3.83 5.00 4.41
CA VAL A 232 -4.77 3.97 3.95
C VAL A 232 -5.44 3.28 5.13
N ASP A 233 -6.76 3.20 5.08
CA ASP A 233 -7.58 2.31 5.90
C ASP A 233 -7.88 1.03 5.11
N PHE A 234 -7.18 -0.05 5.43
CA PHE A 234 -7.34 -1.34 4.75
C PHE A 234 -8.71 -1.98 5.03
N ASP A 235 -9.38 -1.59 6.10
CA ASP A 235 -10.71 -2.11 6.45
C ASP A 235 -11.86 -1.31 5.81
N GLN A 236 -11.56 -0.16 5.19
CA GLN A 236 -12.57 0.60 4.46
C GLN A 236 -13.08 -0.21 3.27
N ARG A 237 -14.41 -0.41 3.21
CA ARG A 237 -15.10 -1.13 2.14
C ARG A 237 -15.81 -0.16 1.22
N ASP A 238 -15.63 -0.35 -0.07
CA ASP A 238 -16.28 0.37 -1.16
C ASP A 238 -16.68 -0.62 -2.26
N GLU A 239 -17.32 -0.17 -3.32
CA GLU A 239 -17.73 -1.03 -4.43
C GLU A 239 -16.57 -1.77 -5.09
N ASP A 240 -15.39 -1.14 -5.15
CA ASP A 240 -14.16 -1.68 -5.75
C ASP A 240 -13.15 -2.25 -4.72
N LYS A 241 -13.45 -2.10 -3.42
CA LYS A 241 -12.62 -2.58 -2.29
C LYS A 241 -13.43 -3.48 -1.37
N THR A 242 -13.57 -4.72 -1.77
CA THR A 242 -14.46 -5.69 -1.09
C THR A 242 -13.82 -6.40 0.10
N SER A 243 -12.52 -6.31 0.28
CA SER A 243 -11.76 -6.99 1.36
C SER A 243 -10.51 -6.18 1.76
N ALA A 244 -9.91 -6.53 2.91
CA ALA A 244 -8.62 -5.98 3.35
C ALA A 244 -7.42 -6.79 2.85
N ASN A 245 -7.61 -7.69 1.90
CA ASN A 245 -6.54 -8.53 1.40
C ASN A 245 -5.49 -7.70 0.64
N VAL A 246 -4.23 -8.05 0.86
CA VAL A 246 -3.08 -7.34 0.31
C VAL A 246 -2.22 -8.29 -0.50
N LEU A 247 -1.71 -7.81 -1.63
CA LEU A 247 -0.73 -8.51 -2.47
C LEU A 247 0.52 -7.63 -2.61
N ILE A 248 1.69 -8.21 -2.38
CA ILE A 248 2.99 -7.56 -2.55
C ILE A 248 3.81 -8.37 -3.55
N LEU A 249 4.12 -7.79 -4.71
CA LEU A 249 4.86 -8.48 -5.76
C LEU A 249 6.08 -7.69 -6.19
N GLY A 250 7.16 -8.40 -6.47
CA GLY A 250 8.36 -7.86 -7.09
C GLY A 250 9.65 -8.51 -6.61
N ASN A 251 10.73 -8.21 -7.31
CA ASN A 251 12.02 -8.84 -7.11
C ASN A 251 12.63 -8.63 -5.73
N SER A 252 13.61 -9.47 -5.39
CA SER A 252 14.39 -9.34 -4.16
C SER A 252 15.12 -7.99 -4.09
N GLY A 253 15.31 -7.46 -2.89
CA GLY A 253 16.05 -6.22 -2.65
C GLY A 253 15.29 -4.93 -2.97
N GLN A 254 14.05 -4.97 -3.42
CA GLN A 254 13.24 -3.79 -3.78
C GLN A 254 12.45 -3.19 -2.60
N GLY A 255 12.58 -3.75 -1.39
CA GLY A 255 11.93 -3.20 -0.18
C GLY A 255 10.65 -3.91 0.25
N LYS A 256 10.35 -5.12 -0.28
CA LYS A 256 9.16 -5.90 0.12
C LYS A 256 9.09 -6.16 1.62
N SER A 257 10.20 -6.65 2.22
CA SER A 257 10.25 -6.96 3.66
C SER A 257 10.05 -5.71 4.53
N TYR A 258 10.54 -4.55 4.08
CA TYR A 258 10.30 -3.27 4.75
C TYR A 258 8.81 -2.90 4.72
N LEU A 259 8.18 -2.99 3.53
CA LEU A 259 6.74 -2.76 3.39
C LEU A 259 5.93 -3.76 4.20
N MET A 260 6.28 -5.05 4.17
CA MET A 260 5.62 -6.08 4.96
C MET A 260 5.64 -5.73 6.45
N LYS A 261 6.81 -5.40 7.03
CA LYS A 261 6.93 -4.99 8.43
C LYS A 261 6.06 -3.78 8.76
N LEU A 262 6.03 -2.77 7.88
CA LEU A 262 5.18 -1.59 8.04
C LEU A 262 3.69 -1.97 8.07
N LEU A 263 3.23 -2.83 7.17
CA LEU A 263 1.84 -3.26 7.12
C LEU A 263 1.45 -4.09 8.33
N LEU A 264 2.29 -5.06 8.74
CA LEU A 264 2.04 -5.88 9.93
C LEU A 264 1.91 -5.02 11.18
N LEU A 265 2.79 -4.02 11.34
CA LEU A 265 2.74 -3.09 12.45
C LEU A 265 1.47 -2.22 12.42
N ASN A 266 1.08 -1.74 11.22
CA ASN A 266 -0.17 -0.98 11.05
C ASN A 266 -1.40 -1.81 11.44
N PHE A 267 -1.46 -3.08 11.08
CA PHE A 267 -2.55 -3.97 11.48
C PHE A 267 -2.57 -4.23 12.99
N LEU A 268 -1.41 -4.40 13.63
CA LEU A 268 -1.32 -4.52 15.09
C LEU A 268 -1.79 -3.25 15.80
N GLU A 269 -1.44 -2.07 15.29
CA GLU A 269 -1.91 -0.77 15.80
C GLU A 269 -3.43 -0.60 15.58
N ALA A 270 -3.98 -1.12 14.49
CA ALA A 270 -5.42 -1.16 14.25
C ALA A 270 -6.19 -2.07 15.22
N GLY A 271 -5.49 -2.80 16.07
CA GLY A 271 -6.08 -3.70 17.06
C GLY A 271 -6.28 -5.13 16.57
N LYS A 272 -5.75 -5.49 15.38
CA LYS A 272 -5.83 -6.85 14.85
C LYS A 272 -4.79 -7.77 15.49
N SER A 273 -5.08 -9.08 15.48
CA SER A 273 -4.07 -10.11 15.68
C SER A 273 -3.34 -10.36 14.37
N VAL A 274 -2.04 -10.61 14.42
CA VAL A 274 -1.21 -10.86 13.24
C VAL A 274 -0.49 -12.19 13.38
N ILE A 275 -0.62 -13.03 12.37
CA ILE A 275 0.10 -14.31 12.24
C ILE A 275 0.89 -14.25 10.94
N THR A 276 2.20 -14.43 10.98
CA THR A 276 3.04 -14.39 9.77
C THR A 276 3.89 -15.64 9.63
N LEU A 277 4.05 -16.10 8.40
CA LEU A 277 5.03 -17.10 8.03
C LEU A 277 6.30 -16.39 7.59
N ASP A 278 7.42 -16.70 8.21
CA ASP A 278 8.72 -16.06 7.99
C ASP A 278 9.75 -17.10 7.55
N VAL A 279 10.09 -17.09 6.27
CA VAL A 279 10.98 -18.09 5.66
C VAL A 279 12.45 -17.80 5.96
N GLU A 280 12.84 -16.53 6.11
CA GLU A 280 14.23 -16.10 6.27
C GLU A 280 14.55 -15.54 7.66
N HIS A 281 13.61 -15.60 8.60
CA HIS A 281 13.71 -15.01 9.96
C HIS A 281 13.90 -13.48 9.96
N GLU A 282 13.34 -12.80 8.96
CA GLU A 282 13.41 -11.34 8.86
C GLU A 282 12.52 -10.62 9.89
N GLN A 283 11.45 -11.28 10.38
CA GLN A 283 10.50 -10.73 11.34
C GLN A 283 10.92 -10.92 12.80
N TRP A 284 12.02 -11.63 13.07
CA TRP A 284 12.42 -11.99 14.42
C TRP A 284 12.66 -10.76 15.33
N GLU A 285 13.42 -9.76 14.86
CA GLU A 285 13.71 -8.55 15.65
C GLU A 285 12.43 -7.75 15.93
N LEU A 286 11.55 -7.59 14.93
CA LEU A 286 10.25 -6.95 15.10
C LEU A 286 9.38 -7.69 16.12
N CYS A 287 9.35 -9.03 16.04
CA CYS A 287 8.60 -9.86 16.96
C CYS A 287 9.07 -9.69 18.41
N GLN A 288 10.38 -9.70 18.63
CA GLN A 288 10.96 -9.48 19.95
C GLN A 288 10.66 -8.08 20.48
N ALA A 289 10.80 -7.04 19.64
CA ALA A 289 10.54 -5.65 20.03
C ALA A 289 9.08 -5.42 20.46
N LEU A 290 8.14 -6.18 19.91
CA LEU A 290 6.72 -6.08 20.21
C LEU A 290 6.23 -7.07 21.30
N GLY A 291 7.12 -7.89 21.87
CA GLY A 291 6.76 -8.92 22.83
C GLY A 291 5.87 -10.03 22.23
N GLY A 292 6.01 -10.30 20.92
CA GLY A 292 5.33 -11.36 20.21
C GLY A 292 5.91 -12.75 20.49
N CYS A 293 5.28 -13.78 19.94
CA CYS A 293 5.79 -15.15 19.95
C CYS A 293 6.44 -15.48 18.62
N PHE A 294 7.74 -15.76 18.64
CA PHE A 294 8.46 -16.31 17.50
C PHE A 294 8.61 -17.81 17.67
N ALA A 295 7.84 -18.58 16.91
CA ALA A 295 7.81 -20.03 16.95
C ALA A 295 8.62 -20.62 15.78
N ASP A 296 9.86 -21.02 16.01
CA ASP A 296 10.64 -21.78 15.02
C ASP A 296 10.13 -23.23 14.99
N ILE A 297 9.44 -23.56 13.90
CA ILE A 297 8.83 -24.88 13.70
C ILE A 297 9.88 -25.93 13.31
N ILE A 298 10.92 -25.52 12.61
CA ILE A 298 11.95 -26.45 12.10
C ILE A 298 12.86 -26.94 13.24
N GLU A 299 13.05 -26.14 14.26
CA GLU A 299 13.76 -26.55 15.46
C GLU A 299 13.02 -27.68 16.21
N GLY A 300 11.68 -27.72 16.13
CA GLY A 300 10.83 -28.73 16.74
C GLY A 300 10.48 -28.49 18.21
N THR A 301 10.84 -27.33 18.76
CA THR A 301 10.45 -26.90 20.12
C THR A 301 8.97 -26.53 20.19
N TYR A 302 8.49 -25.82 19.18
CA TYR A 302 7.08 -25.44 19.05
C TYR A 302 6.34 -26.48 18.19
N LYS A 303 5.15 -26.82 18.62
CA LYS A 303 4.30 -27.82 17.99
C LYS A 303 2.88 -27.31 17.80
N ILE A 304 2.27 -27.82 16.76
CA ILE A 304 0.86 -27.61 16.45
C ILE A 304 0.24 -28.98 16.25
N ASN A 305 -0.62 -29.39 17.17
CA ASN A 305 -1.23 -30.71 17.12
C ASN A 305 -2.11 -30.88 15.87
N LEU A 306 -1.78 -31.87 15.05
CA LEU A 306 -2.55 -32.17 13.85
C LEU A 306 -3.95 -32.70 14.16
N LEU A 307 -4.14 -33.38 15.30
CA LEU A 307 -5.42 -33.97 15.69
C LEU A 307 -6.33 -33.03 16.48
N GLU A 308 -5.91 -31.77 16.68
CA GLU A 308 -6.76 -30.72 17.27
C GLU A 308 -7.76 -30.22 16.21
N PRO A 309 -9.08 -30.43 16.37
CA PRO A 309 -10.08 -30.07 15.37
C PRO A 309 -10.12 -28.58 15.05
N ARG A 310 -9.98 -28.23 13.75
CA ARG A 310 -9.98 -26.86 13.25
C ARG A 310 -11.08 -26.64 12.24
N CYS A 311 -11.52 -25.38 12.13
CA CYS A 311 -12.58 -24.97 11.23
C CYS A 311 -12.02 -24.31 9.97
N TRP A 312 -12.54 -24.71 8.81
CA TRP A 312 -12.18 -24.17 7.50
C TRP A 312 -13.33 -23.38 6.85
N ASP A 313 -14.55 -23.60 7.38
CA ASP A 313 -15.76 -23.02 6.83
C ASP A 313 -16.69 -22.57 7.92
N THR A 314 -16.97 -21.28 7.96
CA THR A 314 -17.90 -20.66 8.90
C THR A 314 -19.17 -20.18 8.25
N ASP A 315 -19.46 -20.57 6.99
CA ASP A 315 -20.69 -20.18 6.29
C ASP A 315 -21.95 -20.84 6.86
N ALA A 316 -21.80 -21.75 7.82
CA ALA A 316 -22.89 -22.17 8.68
C ALA A 316 -23.10 -21.10 9.76
N ASP A 317 -23.97 -20.14 9.54
CA ASP A 317 -24.60 -19.46 10.65
C ASP A 317 -25.46 -20.48 11.38
N PRO A 318 -25.10 -20.88 12.64
CA PRO A 318 -25.92 -21.82 13.42
C PRO A 318 -27.32 -21.28 13.70
N TYR A 319 -27.53 -19.98 13.43
CA TYR A 319 -28.77 -19.25 13.66
C TYR A 319 -29.56 -18.97 12.38
N ASP A 320 -29.11 -19.43 11.21
CA ASP A 320 -29.92 -19.39 9.98
C ASP A 320 -31.02 -20.46 10.06
N VAL A 321 -32.12 -20.07 10.71
CA VAL A 321 -33.29 -20.93 10.99
C VAL A 321 -34.00 -21.35 9.71
N ASP A 322 -33.80 -20.64 8.59
CA ASP A 322 -34.49 -20.84 7.32
C ASP A 322 -33.77 -21.79 6.35
N ALA A 323 -32.50 -22.14 6.65
CA ALA A 323 -31.79 -23.12 5.81
C ALA A 323 -32.31 -24.54 6.06
N PRO A 324 -32.70 -25.29 5.00
CA PRO A 324 -33.09 -26.70 5.16
C PRO A 324 -31.98 -27.51 5.84
N LYS A 325 -32.33 -28.40 6.78
CA LYS A 325 -31.36 -29.23 7.50
C LYS A 325 -30.40 -30.00 6.58
N ALA A 326 -30.81 -30.30 5.35
CA ALA A 326 -30.00 -30.98 4.33
C ALA A 326 -28.86 -30.10 3.78
N PHE A 327 -28.88 -28.78 3.98
CA PHE A 327 -27.83 -27.84 3.56
C PHE A 327 -27.05 -27.27 4.76
N ARG A 328 -27.33 -27.75 5.98
CA ARG A 328 -26.50 -27.45 7.14
C ARG A 328 -25.15 -28.12 6.93
N GLN A 329 -24.13 -27.30 6.94
CA GLN A 329 -22.76 -27.65 6.61
C GLN A 329 -22.17 -28.71 7.53
N SER A 330 -21.10 -29.36 7.06
CA SER A 330 -20.32 -30.32 7.85
C SER A 330 -19.84 -29.69 9.16
N THR A 331 -19.93 -30.45 10.25
CA THR A 331 -19.45 -30.03 11.57
C THR A 331 -17.95 -29.76 11.56
N ARG A 332 -17.44 -29.07 12.60
CA ARG A 332 -16.00 -28.82 12.78
C ARG A 332 -15.18 -30.10 12.71
N LEU A 333 -15.66 -31.19 13.36
CA LEU A 333 -14.97 -32.47 13.37
C LEU A 333 -14.94 -33.12 11.98
N ALA A 334 -16.06 -33.11 11.24
CA ALA A 334 -16.12 -33.66 9.89
C ALA A 334 -15.23 -32.90 8.89
N GLN A 335 -15.19 -31.55 8.99
CA GLN A 335 -14.28 -30.74 8.18
C GLN A 335 -12.82 -31.07 8.49
N HIS A 336 -12.50 -31.17 9.77
CA HIS A 336 -11.14 -31.49 10.21
C HIS A 336 -10.71 -32.89 9.79
N THR A 337 -11.59 -33.89 9.90
CA THR A 337 -11.32 -35.27 9.43
C THR A 337 -11.06 -35.28 7.92
N SER A 338 -11.81 -34.52 7.13
CA SER A 338 -11.55 -34.38 5.69
C SER A 338 -10.18 -33.75 5.43
N PHE A 339 -9.81 -32.72 6.18
CA PHE A 339 -8.49 -32.09 6.10
C PHE A 339 -7.37 -33.09 6.46
N LEU A 340 -7.53 -33.89 7.51
CA LEU A 340 -6.54 -34.90 7.89
C LEU A 340 -6.29 -35.92 6.78
N LYS A 341 -7.33 -36.29 6.02
CA LYS A 341 -7.15 -37.16 4.82
C LYS A 341 -6.20 -36.54 3.81
N ASP A 342 -6.29 -35.23 3.57
CA ASP A 342 -5.38 -34.51 2.66
C ASP A 342 -3.96 -34.40 3.24
N VAL A 343 -3.83 -34.22 4.56
CA VAL A 343 -2.53 -34.23 5.27
C VAL A 343 -1.82 -35.57 5.11
N PHE A 344 -2.53 -36.67 5.39
CA PHE A 344 -1.92 -38.01 5.26
C PHE A 344 -1.55 -38.35 3.81
N ARG A 345 -2.37 -37.98 2.83
CA ARG A 345 -2.03 -38.12 1.39
C ARG A 345 -0.80 -37.31 1.00
N THR A 346 -0.67 -36.11 1.55
CA THR A 346 0.49 -35.23 1.29
C THR A 346 1.76 -35.80 1.92
N TYR A 347 1.64 -36.37 3.12
CA TYR A 347 2.78 -36.92 3.84
C TYR A 347 3.32 -38.21 3.18
N LYS A 348 2.41 -39.07 2.73
CA LYS A 348 2.79 -40.36 2.09
C LYS A 348 1.73 -40.82 1.10
N ASP A 349 2.15 -41.54 0.06
CA ASP A 349 1.27 -42.13 -0.97
C ASP A 349 0.43 -43.27 -0.37
N PHE A 350 -0.50 -42.97 0.53
CA PHE A 350 -1.48 -43.94 1.02
C PHE A 350 -2.53 -44.24 -0.03
N THR A 351 -2.90 -45.51 -0.17
CA THR A 351 -4.02 -45.91 -1.03
C THR A 351 -5.36 -45.40 -0.45
N THR A 352 -6.39 -45.36 -1.29
CA THR A 352 -7.74 -44.98 -0.84
C THR A 352 -8.21 -45.84 0.34
N ALA A 353 -8.00 -47.16 0.29
CA ALA A 353 -8.37 -48.08 1.37
C ALA A 353 -7.65 -47.77 2.69
N GLN A 354 -6.36 -47.39 2.62
CA GLN A 354 -5.59 -47.00 3.81
C GLN A 354 -6.11 -45.69 4.40
N ILE A 355 -6.41 -44.68 3.55
CA ILE A 355 -6.97 -43.40 3.99
C ILE A 355 -8.34 -43.60 4.64
N ASP A 356 -9.22 -44.38 4.04
CA ASP A 356 -10.54 -44.67 4.61
C ASP A 356 -10.43 -45.46 5.93
N THR A 357 -9.42 -46.35 6.05
CA THR A 357 -9.13 -47.04 7.30
C THR A 357 -8.62 -46.07 8.38
N ILE A 358 -7.75 -45.09 8.01
CA ILE A 358 -7.29 -44.04 8.93
C ILE A 358 -8.47 -43.19 9.41
N GLU A 359 -9.42 -42.87 8.54
CA GLU A 359 -10.64 -42.13 8.90
C GLU A 359 -11.47 -42.90 9.95
N ILE A 360 -11.62 -44.22 9.77
CA ILE A 360 -12.33 -45.05 10.77
C ILE A 360 -11.59 -45.05 12.10
N MET A 361 -10.26 -45.15 12.10
CA MET A 361 -9.45 -45.13 13.33
C MET A 361 -9.54 -43.75 14.03
N LEU A 362 -9.46 -42.65 13.27
CA LEU A 362 -9.65 -41.29 13.81
C LEU A 362 -11.02 -41.11 14.46
N THR A 363 -12.08 -41.56 13.79
CA THR A 363 -13.45 -41.45 14.34
C THR A 363 -13.61 -42.22 15.64
N ARG A 364 -13.03 -43.41 15.72
CA ARG A 364 -13.05 -44.20 16.96
C ARG A 364 -12.20 -43.57 18.05
N LEU A 365 -11.01 -43.07 17.72
CA LEU A 365 -10.12 -42.39 18.66
C LEU A 365 -10.79 -41.16 19.25
N TYR A 366 -11.39 -40.28 18.43
CA TYR A 366 -12.12 -39.12 18.91
C TYR A 366 -13.30 -39.52 19.84
N THR A 367 -14.03 -40.57 19.47
CA THR A 367 -15.13 -41.07 20.28
C THR A 367 -14.64 -41.55 21.65
N GLU A 368 -13.52 -42.26 21.72
CA GLU A 368 -12.91 -42.71 22.99
C GLU A 368 -12.46 -41.55 23.86
N TRP A 369 -12.00 -40.45 23.25
CA TRP A 369 -11.64 -39.19 23.92
C TRP A 369 -12.85 -38.33 24.25
N GLY A 370 -14.08 -38.80 23.96
CA GLY A 370 -15.33 -38.04 24.23
C GLY A 370 -15.55 -36.87 23.26
N ILE A 371 -14.82 -36.81 22.15
CA ILE A 371 -14.94 -35.79 21.12
C ILE A 371 -15.93 -36.27 20.06
N THR A 372 -17.04 -35.56 19.92
CA THR A 372 -18.13 -35.87 18.99
C THR A 372 -18.50 -34.65 18.15
N GLU A 373 -19.41 -34.83 17.20
CA GLU A 373 -19.96 -33.75 16.39
C GLU A 373 -20.66 -32.64 17.20
N GLU A 374 -21.10 -32.95 18.44
CA GLU A 374 -21.79 -32.03 19.33
C GLU A 374 -20.86 -31.38 20.37
N THR A 375 -19.56 -31.68 20.34
CA THR A 375 -18.58 -31.19 21.31
C THR A 375 -18.43 -29.68 21.23
N ASP A 376 -18.50 -28.98 22.36
CA ASP A 376 -18.16 -27.56 22.49
C ASP A 376 -16.64 -27.38 22.61
N PHE A 377 -16.00 -27.07 21.50
CA PHE A 377 -14.55 -26.87 21.41
C PHE A 377 -14.06 -25.59 22.09
N SER A 378 -14.94 -24.67 22.49
CA SER A 378 -14.55 -23.39 23.08
C SER A 378 -13.97 -23.52 24.48
N GLN A 379 -14.27 -24.63 25.18
CA GLN A 379 -13.85 -24.90 26.53
C GLN A 379 -12.66 -25.88 26.64
N MET A 380 -12.25 -26.45 25.51
CA MET A 380 -11.18 -27.45 25.47
C MET A 380 -9.80 -26.78 25.43
N ARG A 381 -8.87 -27.40 26.13
CA ARG A 381 -7.44 -27.00 26.13
C ARG A 381 -6.63 -27.90 25.19
N PRO A 382 -5.43 -27.49 24.79
CA PRO A 382 -4.58 -28.29 23.90
C PRO A 382 -4.34 -29.73 24.40
N GLU A 383 -4.30 -29.95 25.72
CA GLU A 383 -4.06 -31.23 26.33
C GLU A 383 -5.31 -32.15 26.32
N ASP A 384 -6.48 -31.61 26.03
CA ASP A 384 -7.74 -32.36 25.96
C ASP A 384 -7.93 -33.06 24.60
N TYR A 385 -6.97 -32.92 23.65
CA TYR A 385 -6.99 -33.55 22.34
C TYR A 385 -5.95 -34.66 22.22
N PRO A 386 -6.26 -35.77 21.52
CA PRO A 386 -5.27 -36.80 21.25
C PRO A 386 -4.12 -36.26 20.38
N ILE A 387 -2.95 -36.88 20.48
CA ILE A 387 -1.78 -36.60 19.64
C ILE A 387 -1.48 -37.77 18.70
N LEU A 388 -0.57 -37.59 17.75
CA LEU A 388 -0.28 -38.63 16.73
C LEU A 388 0.27 -39.92 17.30
N SER A 389 1.03 -39.90 18.40
CA SER A 389 1.47 -41.14 19.07
C SER A 389 0.29 -41.93 19.64
N GLU A 390 -0.75 -41.28 20.13
CA GLU A 390 -1.95 -41.96 20.64
C GLU A 390 -2.78 -42.56 19.50
N LEU A 391 -2.85 -41.89 18.34
CA LEU A 391 -3.42 -42.49 17.14
C LEU A 391 -2.64 -43.73 16.72
N TYR A 392 -1.30 -43.67 16.76
CA TYR A 392 -0.43 -44.78 16.42
C TYR A 392 -0.66 -45.96 17.36
N ASP A 393 -0.68 -45.71 18.67
CA ASP A 393 -0.89 -46.74 19.70
C ASP A 393 -2.28 -47.35 19.56
N PHE A 394 -3.32 -46.54 19.27
CA PHE A 394 -4.67 -47.02 19.02
C PHE A 394 -4.72 -48.00 17.82
N ILE A 395 -4.05 -47.64 16.71
CA ILE A 395 -3.97 -48.51 15.52
C ILE A 395 -3.14 -49.80 15.83
N GLU A 396 -2.08 -49.67 16.64
CA GLU A 396 -1.25 -50.81 17.05
C GLU A 396 -2.02 -51.81 17.88
N ILE A 397 -2.81 -51.32 18.87
CA ILE A 397 -3.72 -52.14 19.68
C ILE A 397 -4.76 -52.85 18.79
N GLU A 398 -5.34 -52.14 17.82
CA GLU A 398 -6.31 -52.75 16.90
C GLU A 398 -5.66 -53.79 15.98
N TYR A 399 -4.41 -53.59 15.57
CA TYR A 399 -3.62 -54.56 14.79
C TYR A 399 -3.31 -55.83 15.61
N GLU A 400 -2.96 -55.68 16.90
CA GLU A 400 -2.62 -56.81 17.75
C GLU A 400 -3.88 -57.62 18.10
N ASN A 401 -5.02 -56.98 18.34
CA ASN A 401 -6.28 -57.59 18.69
C ASN A 401 -7.16 -57.95 17.48
N PHE A 402 -6.61 -57.85 16.24
CA PHE A 402 -7.38 -58.10 15.03
C PHE A 402 -7.92 -59.51 14.95
N ASP A 403 -9.23 -59.67 14.88
CA ASP A 403 -9.96 -60.92 14.81
C ASP A 403 -10.41 -61.23 13.35
N GLU A 404 -9.71 -62.09 12.65
CA GLU A 404 -10.02 -62.49 11.28
C GLU A 404 -11.35 -63.22 11.11
N THR A 405 -11.96 -63.65 12.23
CA THR A 405 -13.24 -64.40 12.21
C THR A 405 -14.45 -63.47 12.14
N LYS A 406 -14.26 -62.17 12.43
CA LYS A 406 -15.33 -61.16 12.41
C LYS A 406 -15.30 -60.40 11.09
N PRO A 407 -16.45 -60.05 10.51
CA PRO A 407 -16.49 -59.17 9.34
C PRO A 407 -16.04 -57.76 9.76
N GLN A 408 -14.95 -57.29 9.12
CA GLN A 408 -14.39 -55.97 9.33
C GLN A 408 -14.26 -55.23 8.00
N LEU A 409 -14.26 -53.89 8.05
CA LEU A 409 -14.17 -53.02 6.88
C LEU A 409 -12.72 -52.88 6.35
N TYR A 410 -11.73 -53.34 7.11
CA TYR A 410 -10.30 -53.26 6.80
C TYR A 410 -9.63 -54.61 7.12
N THR A 411 -8.43 -54.79 6.63
CA THR A 411 -7.65 -56.01 6.84
C THR A 411 -6.49 -55.78 7.79
N ARG A 412 -5.98 -56.84 8.40
CA ARG A 412 -4.77 -56.77 9.23
C ARG A 412 -3.57 -56.23 8.47
N GLU A 413 -3.44 -56.61 7.19
CA GLU A 413 -2.37 -56.14 6.32
C GLU A 413 -2.49 -54.61 6.09
N THR A 414 -3.70 -54.07 5.92
CA THR A 414 -3.93 -52.65 5.79
C THR A 414 -3.47 -51.88 7.04
N LEU A 415 -3.78 -52.38 8.23
CA LEU A 415 -3.33 -51.80 9.50
C LEU A 415 -1.80 -51.81 9.61
N GLN A 416 -1.14 -52.94 9.23
CA GLN A 416 0.31 -53.03 9.24
C GLN A 416 0.97 -52.01 8.30
N GLN A 417 0.41 -51.84 7.10
CA GLN A 417 0.93 -50.87 6.12
C GLN A 417 0.73 -49.41 6.62
N ILE A 418 -0.40 -49.09 7.30
CA ILE A 418 -0.63 -47.81 7.90
C ILE A 418 0.38 -47.54 9.03
N LEU A 419 0.60 -48.50 9.94
CA LEU A 419 1.59 -48.40 11.00
C LEU A 419 2.99 -48.13 10.45
N LEU A 420 3.41 -48.90 9.41
CA LEU A 420 4.68 -48.66 8.75
C LEU A 420 4.76 -47.27 8.11
N GLY A 421 3.66 -46.82 7.50
CA GLY A 421 3.58 -45.50 6.85
C GLY A 421 3.65 -44.34 7.82
N LEU A 422 2.99 -44.43 8.97
CA LEU A 422 2.91 -43.38 9.99
C LEU A 422 4.08 -43.41 11.00
N HIS A 423 4.88 -44.46 11.03
CA HIS A 423 5.93 -44.64 12.05
C HIS A 423 6.86 -43.42 12.17
N SER A 424 7.36 -42.87 11.05
CA SER A 424 8.29 -41.74 11.07
C SER A 424 7.60 -40.46 11.63
N MET A 425 6.33 -40.24 11.27
CA MET A 425 5.55 -39.08 11.70
C MET A 425 5.18 -39.12 13.19
N CYS A 426 4.90 -40.33 13.71
CA CYS A 426 4.39 -40.48 15.08
C CYS A 426 5.51 -40.77 16.11
N ARG A 427 6.48 -41.64 15.76
CA ARG A 427 7.53 -42.10 16.68
C ARG A 427 8.94 -41.97 16.16
N GLY A 428 9.14 -41.76 14.83
CA GLY A 428 10.44 -41.69 14.18
C GLY A 428 10.99 -40.26 14.06
N ALA A 429 11.82 -40.05 13.03
CA ALA A 429 12.57 -38.79 12.84
C ALA A 429 11.69 -37.55 12.62
N ASP A 430 10.52 -37.73 12.00
CA ASP A 430 9.61 -36.62 11.69
C ASP A 430 8.68 -36.26 12.84
N SER A 431 8.63 -37.09 13.93
CA SER A 431 7.77 -36.85 15.09
C SER A 431 8.05 -35.53 15.78
N LYS A 432 9.27 -35.01 15.68
CA LYS A 432 9.64 -33.70 16.22
C LYS A 432 8.81 -32.54 15.64
N PHE A 433 8.30 -32.68 14.40
CA PHE A 433 7.50 -31.66 13.73
C PHE A 433 6.01 -31.81 13.99
N PHE A 434 5.52 -33.05 14.19
CA PHE A 434 4.10 -33.35 14.13
C PHE A 434 3.51 -33.88 15.42
N ASN A 435 4.30 -34.57 16.24
CA ASN A 435 3.78 -35.25 17.44
C ASN A 435 3.92 -34.40 18.69
N GLY A 436 2.79 -34.03 19.29
CA GLY A 436 2.70 -33.29 20.54
C GLY A 436 1.53 -32.33 20.55
N HIS A 437 1.15 -31.87 21.75
CA HIS A 437 0.10 -30.87 21.93
C HIS A 437 0.55 -29.49 21.45
N THR A 438 -0.41 -28.67 21.02
CA THR A 438 -0.15 -27.28 20.65
C THR A 438 0.37 -26.51 21.85
N ASN A 439 1.59 -25.96 21.73
CA ASN A 439 2.29 -25.26 22.81
C ASN A 439 2.67 -23.81 22.46
N LEU A 440 1.89 -23.19 21.55
CA LEU A 440 2.10 -21.81 21.15
C LEU A 440 1.61 -20.84 22.25
N THR A 441 2.39 -19.79 22.49
CA THR A 441 1.98 -18.73 23.41
C THR A 441 0.89 -17.88 22.74
N SER A 442 -0.21 -17.65 23.44
CA SER A 442 -1.28 -16.77 22.96
C SER A 442 -0.80 -15.32 22.98
N THR A 443 -0.52 -14.77 21.82
CA THR A 443 -0.10 -13.37 21.64
C THR A 443 -0.80 -12.78 20.42
N ARG A 444 -0.88 -11.44 20.39
CA ARG A 444 -1.43 -10.74 19.22
C ARG A 444 -0.50 -10.73 18.00
N PHE A 445 0.78 -11.03 18.21
CA PHE A 445 1.76 -11.13 17.12
C PHE A 445 2.47 -12.48 17.20
N LEU A 446 2.13 -13.38 16.30
CA LEU A 446 2.69 -14.72 16.20
C LEU A 446 3.46 -14.85 14.88
N VAL A 447 4.72 -15.24 14.98
CA VAL A 447 5.59 -15.45 13.82
C VAL A 447 5.99 -16.92 13.77
N PHE A 448 5.67 -17.60 12.68
CA PHE A 448 6.15 -18.94 12.38
C PHE A 448 7.46 -18.86 11.59
N GLY A 449 8.57 -19.12 12.25
CA GLY A 449 9.86 -19.28 11.61
C GLY A 449 9.96 -20.64 10.94
N VAL A 450 10.23 -20.64 9.64
CA VAL A 450 10.37 -21.88 8.84
C VAL A 450 11.68 -21.92 8.05
N LYS A 451 12.70 -21.24 8.55
CA LYS A 451 14.03 -21.25 7.91
C LYS A 451 14.59 -22.66 7.85
N GLY A 452 15.06 -23.05 6.67
CA GLY A 452 15.50 -24.44 6.43
C GLY A 452 14.39 -25.40 6.01
N LEU A 453 13.13 -24.95 5.90
CA LEU A 453 12.02 -25.79 5.42
C LEU A 453 12.31 -26.47 4.08
N LEU A 454 12.96 -25.76 3.15
CA LEU A 454 13.32 -26.27 1.84
C LEU A 454 14.44 -27.34 1.86
N SER A 455 15.15 -27.49 2.98
CA SER A 455 16.15 -28.55 3.17
C SER A 455 15.56 -29.84 3.75
N VAL A 456 14.30 -29.81 4.17
CA VAL A 456 13.56 -30.99 4.61
C VAL A 456 12.94 -31.69 3.40
N ALA A 457 12.65 -33.00 3.51
CA ALA A 457 12.01 -33.75 2.43
C ALA A 457 10.69 -33.09 1.99
N GLN A 458 10.42 -33.03 0.68
CA GLN A 458 9.31 -32.29 0.10
C GLN A 458 7.93 -32.66 0.70
N ASN A 459 7.69 -33.95 0.92
CA ASN A 459 6.45 -34.40 1.54
C ASN A 459 6.30 -33.93 3.00
N VAL A 460 7.39 -33.90 3.77
CA VAL A 460 7.41 -33.42 5.15
C VAL A 460 7.21 -31.90 5.17
N SER A 461 7.93 -31.16 4.33
CA SER A 461 7.78 -29.69 4.23
C SER A 461 6.37 -29.28 3.80
N SER A 462 5.78 -29.96 2.81
CA SER A 462 4.40 -29.72 2.38
C SER A 462 3.38 -30.01 3.49
N THR A 463 3.62 -31.05 4.29
CA THR A 463 2.75 -31.39 5.42
C THR A 463 2.86 -30.38 6.56
N ILE A 464 4.07 -29.88 6.86
CA ILE A 464 4.28 -28.79 7.82
C ILE A 464 3.51 -27.55 7.36
N LEU A 465 3.66 -27.16 6.09
CA LEU A 465 2.96 -26.00 5.53
C LEU A 465 1.44 -26.14 5.61
N LEU A 466 0.87 -27.31 5.31
CA LEU A 466 -0.57 -27.56 5.47
C LEU A 466 -1.02 -27.43 6.93
N ASN A 467 -0.24 -27.94 7.89
CA ASN A 467 -0.57 -27.79 9.30
C ASN A 467 -0.56 -26.33 9.75
N LEU A 468 0.46 -25.56 9.35
CA LEU A 468 0.54 -24.11 9.62
C LEU A 468 -0.63 -23.35 9.00
N LEU A 469 -0.95 -23.65 7.73
CA LEU A 469 -2.06 -23.01 7.03
C LEU A 469 -3.41 -23.31 7.69
N SER A 470 -3.59 -24.55 8.16
CA SER A 470 -4.76 -24.97 8.92
C SER A 470 -4.93 -24.15 10.20
N TYR A 471 -3.87 -23.98 10.96
CA TYR A 471 -3.88 -23.16 12.17
C TYR A 471 -4.20 -21.69 11.86
N MET A 472 -3.55 -21.12 10.84
CA MET A 472 -3.80 -19.73 10.41
C MET A 472 -5.24 -19.55 9.95
N SER A 473 -5.79 -20.49 9.17
CA SER A 473 -7.17 -20.44 8.67
C SER A 473 -8.20 -20.54 9.80
N ASP A 474 -7.97 -21.40 10.78
CA ASP A 474 -8.85 -21.49 11.96
C ASP A 474 -8.90 -20.15 12.70
N LYS A 475 -7.74 -19.52 12.97
CA LYS A 475 -7.68 -18.21 13.61
C LYS A 475 -8.38 -17.11 12.79
N LEU A 476 -8.18 -17.08 11.48
CA LEU A 476 -8.82 -16.12 10.57
C LEU A 476 -10.34 -16.23 10.57
N LEU A 477 -10.87 -17.46 10.63
CA LEU A 477 -12.29 -17.74 10.44
C LEU A 477 -13.09 -17.87 11.73
N THR A 478 -12.46 -18.32 12.82
CA THR A 478 -13.14 -18.50 14.13
C THR A 478 -12.96 -17.31 15.06
N GLU A 479 -11.73 -16.83 15.26
CA GLU A 479 -11.47 -15.68 16.12
C GLU A 479 -11.83 -14.37 15.43
N GLY A 480 -11.58 -14.28 14.11
CA GLY A 480 -11.80 -13.05 13.34
C GLY A 480 -10.81 -11.95 13.71
N ASN A 481 -10.98 -10.77 13.13
CA ASN A 481 -10.11 -9.60 13.33
C ASN A 481 -8.60 -9.94 13.31
N THR A 482 -8.24 -10.88 12.45
CA THR A 482 -6.90 -11.47 12.35
C THR A 482 -6.34 -11.25 10.95
N VAL A 483 -5.05 -10.98 10.86
CA VAL A 483 -4.31 -10.88 9.59
C VAL A 483 -3.31 -12.01 9.51
N ALA A 484 -3.38 -12.82 8.45
CA ALA A 484 -2.37 -13.83 8.15
C ALA A 484 -1.49 -13.37 7.00
N ALA A 485 -0.18 -13.31 7.23
CA ALA A 485 0.79 -12.91 6.22
C ALA A 485 1.60 -14.13 5.75
N LEU A 486 1.59 -14.35 4.44
CA LEU A 486 2.32 -15.41 3.78
C LEU A 486 3.44 -14.78 2.95
N ASP A 487 4.64 -14.84 3.47
CA ASP A 487 5.83 -14.44 2.72
C ASP A 487 6.27 -15.60 1.80
N GLU A 488 6.92 -15.26 0.69
CA GLU A 488 7.42 -16.20 -0.30
C GLU A 488 6.35 -17.20 -0.80
N LEU A 489 5.28 -16.65 -1.39
CA LEU A 489 4.11 -17.42 -1.84
C LEU A 489 4.46 -18.59 -2.78
N TYR A 490 5.61 -18.55 -3.49
CA TYR A 490 6.04 -19.61 -4.40
C TYR A 490 6.28 -20.96 -3.70
N ILE A 491 6.60 -20.98 -2.40
CA ILE A 491 6.82 -22.24 -1.66
C ILE A 491 5.57 -23.12 -1.62
N TRP A 492 4.39 -22.52 -1.76
CA TRP A 492 3.10 -23.22 -1.75
C TRP A 492 2.77 -23.88 -3.08
N LEU A 493 3.47 -23.51 -4.17
CA LEU A 493 3.22 -24.07 -5.51
C LEU A 493 3.48 -25.57 -5.59
N SER A 494 4.31 -26.09 -4.71
CA SER A 494 4.58 -27.55 -4.62
C SER A 494 3.37 -28.36 -4.13
N ASN A 495 2.35 -27.69 -3.55
CA ASN A 495 1.17 -28.34 -3.02
C ASN A 495 -0.13 -27.69 -3.52
N PRO A 496 -0.79 -28.29 -4.55
CA PRO A 496 -2.06 -27.77 -5.09
C PRO A 496 -3.17 -27.64 -4.05
N VAL A 497 -3.21 -28.51 -3.04
CA VAL A 497 -4.17 -28.48 -1.94
C VAL A 497 -4.00 -27.20 -1.12
N ALA A 498 -2.76 -26.84 -0.79
CA ALA A 498 -2.48 -25.60 -0.06
C ALA A 498 -2.93 -24.36 -0.84
N ILE A 499 -2.71 -24.32 -2.16
CA ILE A 499 -3.16 -23.20 -3.02
C ILE A 499 -4.70 -23.08 -2.96
N GLU A 500 -5.41 -24.22 -3.01
CA GLU A 500 -6.87 -24.21 -2.93
C GLU A 500 -7.35 -23.67 -1.58
N TYR A 501 -6.72 -24.04 -0.48
CA TYR A 501 -7.04 -23.50 0.86
C TYR A 501 -6.78 -22.00 0.96
N ILE A 502 -5.64 -21.52 0.46
CA ILE A 502 -5.33 -20.08 0.43
C ILE A 502 -6.38 -19.32 -0.38
N ARG A 503 -6.74 -19.82 -1.58
CA ARG A 503 -7.77 -19.24 -2.44
C ARG A 503 -9.14 -19.15 -1.76
N ASN A 504 -9.53 -20.22 -1.07
CA ASN A 504 -10.79 -20.28 -0.33
C ASN A 504 -10.78 -19.29 0.85
N SER A 505 -9.67 -19.22 1.59
CA SER A 505 -9.50 -18.26 2.68
C SER A 505 -9.61 -16.81 2.19
N LEU A 506 -8.97 -16.44 1.06
CA LEU A 506 -9.08 -15.08 0.47
C LEU A 506 -10.53 -14.64 0.22
N LYS A 507 -11.42 -15.57 -0.14
CA LYS A 507 -12.84 -15.28 -0.39
C LYS A 507 -13.66 -15.12 0.88
N ARG A 508 -13.28 -15.81 1.96
CA ARG A 508 -14.09 -15.96 3.18
C ARG A 508 -13.72 -15.00 4.31
N VAL A 509 -12.44 -14.64 4.44
CA VAL A 509 -11.90 -13.82 5.54
C VAL A 509 -12.63 -12.49 5.74
N ARG A 510 -13.21 -11.91 4.68
CA ARG A 510 -13.94 -10.64 4.74
C ARG A 510 -15.12 -10.64 5.71
N LYS A 511 -15.80 -11.79 5.89
CA LYS A 511 -16.97 -11.91 6.79
C LYS A 511 -16.57 -11.81 8.26
N LYS A 512 -15.30 -12.04 8.58
CA LYS A 512 -14.76 -12.06 9.95
C LYS A 512 -13.81 -10.87 10.23
N GLU A 513 -13.86 -9.82 9.41
CA GLU A 513 -12.95 -8.67 9.50
C GLU A 513 -11.46 -9.06 9.48
N SER A 514 -11.17 -10.22 8.93
CA SER A 514 -9.83 -10.77 8.76
C SER A 514 -9.29 -10.48 7.36
N ALA A 515 -7.97 -10.62 7.19
CA ALA A 515 -7.31 -10.38 5.92
C ALA A 515 -6.12 -11.32 5.69
N LEU A 516 -5.76 -11.51 4.43
CA LEU A 516 -4.53 -12.16 4.01
C LEU A 516 -3.60 -11.13 3.37
N VAL A 517 -2.33 -11.18 3.74
CA VAL A 517 -1.23 -10.47 3.10
C VAL A 517 -0.36 -11.49 2.39
N LEU A 518 -0.33 -11.43 1.08
CA LEU A 518 0.43 -12.35 0.24
C LEU A 518 1.64 -11.63 -0.33
N ALA A 519 2.84 -12.20 -0.20
CA ALA A 519 4.05 -11.66 -0.81
C ALA A 519 4.77 -12.70 -1.66
N SER A 520 5.29 -12.28 -2.80
CA SER A 520 6.10 -13.15 -3.67
C SER A 520 7.16 -12.37 -4.44
N GLN A 521 8.25 -13.06 -4.79
CA GLN A 521 9.34 -12.48 -5.56
C GLN A 521 9.17 -12.68 -7.06
N ASN A 522 8.87 -13.89 -7.48
CA ASN A 522 8.82 -14.28 -8.89
C ASN A 522 7.40 -14.58 -9.34
N LEU A 523 6.95 -13.85 -10.35
CA LEU A 523 5.66 -14.11 -10.97
C LEU A 523 5.73 -15.24 -12.00
N GLU A 524 6.92 -15.49 -12.55
CA GLU A 524 7.17 -16.53 -13.55
C GLU A 524 6.79 -17.94 -13.08
N ASP A 525 6.97 -18.20 -11.78
CA ASP A 525 6.61 -19.50 -11.18
C ASP A 525 5.10 -19.77 -11.24
N PHE A 526 4.30 -18.72 -11.28
CA PHE A 526 2.83 -18.78 -11.31
C PHE A 526 2.26 -18.78 -12.74
N ASP A 527 3.05 -18.43 -13.74
CA ASP A 527 2.62 -18.38 -15.16
C ASP A 527 2.78 -19.71 -15.90
N GLN A 528 3.20 -20.77 -15.21
CA GLN A 528 3.39 -22.08 -15.81
C GLN A 528 2.05 -22.74 -16.20
N PRO A 529 2.00 -23.51 -17.31
CA PRO A 529 0.81 -24.26 -17.71
C PRO A 529 0.32 -25.19 -16.58
N GLY A 530 -0.97 -25.13 -16.28
CA GLY A 530 -1.60 -25.89 -15.18
C GLY A 530 -1.57 -25.21 -13.81
N VAL A 531 -0.65 -24.29 -13.57
CA VAL A 531 -0.57 -23.50 -12.33
C VAL A 531 -1.33 -22.19 -12.45
N ARG A 532 -1.24 -21.54 -13.59
CA ARG A 532 -1.81 -20.21 -13.86
C ARG A 532 -3.30 -20.09 -13.53
N GLU A 533 -4.13 -21.05 -13.91
CA GLU A 533 -5.58 -21.00 -13.65
C GLU A 533 -5.89 -21.17 -12.16
N MET A 534 -5.13 -21.96 -11.44
CA MET A 534 -5.31 -22.17 -10.00
C MET A 534 -4.89 -20.94 -9.20
N THR A 535 -3.83 -20.25 -9.64
CA THR A 535 -3.20 -19.14 -8.92
C THR A 535 -3.74 -17.76 -9.32
N LYS A 536 -4.35 -17.61 -10.50
CA LYS A 536 -4.95 -16.34 -10.96
C LYS A 536 -5.81 -15.63 -9.92
N PRO A 537 -6.66 -16.33 -9.13
CA PRO A 537 -7.43 -15.69 -8.07
C PRO A 537 -6.59 -15.06 -6.96
N LEU A 538 -5.38 -15.57 -6.70
CA LEU A 538 -4.47 -15.02 -5.67
C LEU A 538 -4.02 -13.60 -6.04
N PHE A 539 -3.94 -13.29 -7.33
CA PHE A 539 -3.54 -12.00 -7.88
C PHE A 539 -4.71 -11.06 -8.16
N SER A 540 -5.90 -11.60 -8.44
CA SER A 540 -7.07 -10.80 -8.81
C SER A 540 -8.01 -10.44 -7.65
N ILE A 541 -8.03 -11.24 -6.57
CA ILE A 541 -8.93 -11.00 -5.43
C ILE A 541 -8.46 -9.85 -4.53
N PRO A 542 -7.14 -9.71 -4.18
CA PRO A 542 -6.71 -8.64 -3.30
C PRO A 542 -6.92 -7.26 -3.93
N PRO A 543 -7.71 -6.35 -3.30
CA PRO A 543 -7.92 -5.01 -3.82
C PRO A 543 -6.73 -4.07 -3.58
N HIS A 544 -5.88 -4.39 -2.58
CA HIS A 544 -4.67 -3.65 -2.29
C HIS A 544 -3.47 -4.39 -2.88
N GLN A 545 -2.86 -3.84 -3.93
CA GLN A 545 -1.72 -4.46 -4.60
C GLN A 545 -0.54 -3.49 -4.62
N PHE A 546 0.60 -3.94 -4.09
CA PHE A 546 1.87 -3.22 -4.12
C PHE A 546 2.80 -3.91 -5.12
N LEU A 547 2.97 -3.29 -6.26
CA LEU A 547 3.71 -3.85 -7.38
C LEU A 547 5.04 -3.11 -7.51
N VAL A 548 6.12 -3.75 -7.13
CA VAL A 548 7.47 -3.25 -7.35
C VAL A 548 8.01 -3.77 -8.68
N ASN A 549 9.25 -3.43 -9.02
CA ASN A 549 9.84 -3.80 -10.30
C ASN A 549 9.62 -5.29 -10.65
N ALA A 550 9.14 -5.52 -11.87
CA ALA A 550 8.78 -6.84 -12.38
C ALA A 550 9.99 -7.73 -12.73
N GLY A 551 11.20 -7.17 -12.78
CA GLY A 551 12.41 -7.90 -13.17
C GLY A 551 12.47 -8.24 -14.64
N SER A 552 12.82 -9.49 -14.94
CA SER A 552 13.01 -10.01 -16.30
C SER A 552 11.76 -10.64 -16.91
N ILE A 553 10.63 -10.67 -16.21
CA ILE A 553 9.40 -11.29 -16.71
C ILE A 553 8.92 -10.63 -18.00
N ASP A 554 8.31 -11.41 -18.88
CA ASP A 554 7.66 -10.90 -20.08
C ASP A 554 6.60 -9.84 -19.72
N ARG A 555 6.72 -8.65 -20.34
CA ARG A 555 5.81 -7.53 -20.12
C ARG A 555 4.35 -7.92 -20.26
N ARG A 556 4.01 -8.68 -21.33
CA ARG A 556 2.63 -9.05 -21.61
C ARG A 556 2.07 -10.00 -20.56
N ALA A 557 2.85 -11.01 -20.18
CA ALA A 557 2.46 -11.95 -19.14
C ALA A 557 2.19 -11.24 -17.80
N TYR A 558 3.07 -10.30 -17.42
CA TYR A 558 2.91 -9.50 -16.21
C TYR A 558 1.66 -8.62 -16.25
N MET A 559 1.46 -7.90 -17.35
CA MET A 559 0.30 -7.02 -17.53
C MET A 559 -1.02 -7.79 -17.55
N ASP A 560 -1.08 -8.92 -18.25
CA ASP A 560 -2.27 -9.78 -18.33
C ASP A 560 -2.65 -10.37 -16.96
N MET A 561 -1.66 -10.83 -16.19
CA MET A 561 -1.89 -11.45 -14.88
C MET A 561 -2.40 -10.45 -13.85
N LEU A 562 -1.87 -9.22 -13.86
CA LEU A 562 -2.17 -8.16 -12.88
C LEU A 562 -3.17 -7.12 -13.41
N GLN A 563 -3.64 -7.26 -14.64
CA GLN A 563 -4.55 -6.32 -15.31
C GLN A 563 -4.01 -4.89 -15.27
N LEU A 564 -2.79 -4.69 -15.82
CA LEU A 564 -2.13 -3.40 -15.90
C LEU A 564 -2.25 -2.80 -17.30
N GLU A 565 -2.31 -1.48 -17.35
CA GLU A 565 -2.13 -0.72 -18.58
C GLU A 565 -0.64 -0.50 -18.90
N ASP A 566 -0.31 -0.17 -20.15
CA ASP A 566 1.06 0.12 -20.58
C ASP A 566 1.71 1.25 -19.76
N SER A 567 0.93 2.29 -19.46
CA SER A 567 1.35 3.43 -18.66
C SER A 567 1.67 3.07 -17.20
N GLU A 568 0.92 2.12 -16.63
CA GLU A 568 1.12 1.63 -15.26
C GLU A 568 2.39 0.77 -15.17
N PHE A 569 2.60 -0.11 -16.15
CA PHE A 569 3.81 -0.92 -16.22
C PHE A 569 5.09 -0.07 -16.37
N ASP A 570 5.01 1.00 -17.17
CA ASP A 570 6.16 1.88 -17.38
C ASP A 570 6.62 2.61 -16.11
N LEU A 571 5.74 2.79 -15.11
CA LEU A 571 6.08 3.36 -13.80
C LEU A 571 6.98 2.45 -12.95
N ILE A 572 6.88 1.12 -13.14
CA ILE A 572 7.64 0.12 -12.37
C ILE A 572 8.67 -0.64 -13.22
N LYS A 573 8.86 -0.22 -14.46
CA LYS A 573 9.77 -0.86 -15.42
C LYS A 573 11.22 -0.89 -14.96
N PHE A 574 11.66 0.16 -14.29
CA PHE A 574 13.03 0.26 -13.78
C PHE A 574 13.07 0.00 -12.29
N PRO A 575 14.06 -0.77 -11.80
CA PRO A 575 14.20 -1.04 -10.38
C PRO A 575 14.50 0.25 -9.60
N GLN A 576 13.62 0.56 -8.65
CA GLN A 576 13.80 1.67 -7.72
C GLN A 576 13.38 1.19 -6.33
N ARG A 577 14.37 1.08 -5.45
CA ARG A 577 14.16 0.53 -4.10
C ARG A 577 13.17 1.40 -3.30
N GLY A 578 12.17 0.74 -2.71
CA GLY A 578 11.15 1.41 -1.89
C GLY A 578 10.05 2.10 -2.71
N VAL A 579 10.11 2.06 -4.05
CA VAL A 579 9.07 2.62 -4.91
C VAL A 579 8.25 1.49 -5.54
N CYS A 580 6.94 1.62 -5.50
CA CYS A 580 6.01 0.66 -6.08
C CYS A 580 4.80 1.35 -6.71
N LEU A 581 4.14 0.68 -7.63
CA LEU A 581 2.79 1.02 -8.04
C LEU A 581 1.82 0.44 -7.00
N TYR A 582 1.18 1.29 -6.24
CA TYR A 582 0.11 0.90 -5.33
C TYR A 582 -1.24 1.00 -6.03
N LYS A 583 -1.88 -0.15 -6.22
CA LYS A 583 -3.27 -0.26 -6.69
C LYS A 583 -4.18 -0.42 -5.48
N CYS A 584 -5.19 0.44 -5.37
CA CYS A 584 -6.20 0.41 -4.33
C CYS A 584 -7.58 0.45 -4.99
N GLY A 585 -8.14 -0.72 -5.28
CA GLY A 585 -9.32 -0.80 -6.15
C GLY A 585 -9.04 -0.17 -7.52
N ASN A 586 -9.81 0.87 -7.88
CA ASN A 586 -9.63 1.63 -9.13
C ASN A 586 -8.57 2.74 -9.01
N GLU A 587 -8.12 3.08 -7.81
CA GLU A 587 -7.11 4.13 -7.59
C GLU A 587 -5.70 3.60 -7.84
N ARG A 588 -4.81 4.49 -8.32
CA ARG A 588 -3.41 4.18 -8.65
C ARG A 588 -2.49 5.25 -8.10
N TYR A 589 -1.44 4.82 -7.41
CA TYR A 589 -0.43 5.70 -6.83
C TYR A 589 0.97 5.16 -7.12
N LEU A 590 1.85 6.01 -7.61
CA LEU A 590 3.28 5.71 -7.56
C LEU A 590 3.74 6.05 -6.14
N LEU A 591 3.87 5.02 -5.32
CA LEU A 591 4.13 5.13 -3.88
C LEU A 591 5.62 4.95 -3.59
N GLU A 592 6.20 5.92 -2.93
CA GLU A 592 7.47 5.77 -2.21
C GLU A 592 7.15 5.35 -0.77
N VAL A 593 7.46 4.09 -0.45
CA VAL A 593 7.16 3.50 0.86
C VAL A 593 8.04 4.13 1.94
N HIS A 594 7.41 4.69 2.94
CA HIS A 594 8.10 5.37 4.03
C HIS A 594 7.42 5.12 5.36
N ALA A 595 8.16 4.58 6.33
CA ALA A 595 7.66 4.39 7.68
C ALA A 595 7.99 5.61 8.55
N PRO A 596 7.13 5.97 9.51
CA PRO A 596 7.51 6.94 10.53
C PRO A 596 8.74 6.46 11.33
N PRO A 597 9.65 7.35 11.76
CA PRO A 597 10.90 6.97 12.42
C PRO A 597 10.74 6.05 13.65
N TYR A 598 9.67 6.21 14.41
CA TYR A 598 9.37 5.37 15.56
C TYR A 598 9.04 3.92 15.19
N LYS A 599 8.40 3.70 14.02
CA LYS A 599 8.13 2.35 13.49
C LYS A 599 9.40 1.74 12.91
N GLU A 600 10.17 2.55 12.19
CA GLU A 600 11.43 2.11 11.59
C GLU A 600 12.44 1.60 12.63
N ALA A 601 12.45 2.22 13.81
CA ALA A 601 13.28 1.78 14.93
C ALA A 601 12.94 0.36 15.43
N LEU A 602 11.72 -0.14 15.18
CA LEU A 602 11.27 -1.48 15.56
C LEU A 602 11.61 -2.56 14.52
N PHE A 603 11.92 -2.16 13.28
CA PHE A 603 12.10 -3.12 12.17
C PHE A 603 13.38 -3.97 12.30
N GLY A 604 14.33 -3.54 13.13
CA GLY A 604 15.61 -4.22 13.27
C GLY A 604 16.53 -4.05 12.05
N LYS A 605 17.56 -4.88 11.96
CA LYS A 605 18.57 -4.83 10.89
C LYS A 605 18.28 -5.84 9.75
N ALA A 606 17.52 -6.88 10.02
CA ALA A 606 17.15 -7.88 9.04
C ALA A 606 16.17 -7.32 8.01
N GLY A 607 16.27 -7.76 6.74
CA GLY A 607 15.46 -7.25 5.64
C GLY A 607 16.02 -5.99 4.98
N GLY A 608 17.21 -5.61 5.33
CA GLY A 608 18.09 -4.66 4.63
C GLY A 608 17.55 -3.25 4.43
N ARG A 609 18.32 -2.26 4.88
CA ARG A 609 18.21 -0.88 4.40
C ARG A 609 18.88 -0.70 3.05
#